data_71887a3145a05f21a42befc0816332ef
#
_entry.id   71887a3145a05f21a42befc0816332ef
#
_cell.length_a   1.000
_cell.length_b   1.000
_cell.length_c   1.000
_cell.angle_alpha   90.00
_cell.angle_beta   90.00
_cell.angle_gamma   90.00
#
_symmetry.space_group_name_H-M   'P 1'
#
loop_
_entity.id
_entity.type
_entity.pdbx_description
1 polymer ?
#
loop_
_entity_poly.entity_id
_entity_poly.type
_entity_poly.pdbx_seq_one_letter_code
_entity_poly.pdbx_strand_id
1 'polypeptide(L)'
;MYQGCKRRCLVISCVVLLYLQTCGLILYFSINTRTKIKGFIYQLEISNKNRNSSSSSKTKCVPYNISDTRPFFERESIQSNLPRRLENLSDENLYRKLSSLKLLVFSTGRNVERKIDTFRKHIEPIIDLFHRSSRILICESDSNDKTLEKLRQWPRAHVYTLGRLADMYSDRPERIAVCRNRLMNLTYEIESDYILHVDLDIFRTNVSSFISNFRYHTDDWAVMTASTRHSYYDIWALRTLSDSVMNYDVWHEVGRLLRDKKKYCSQSVIDKIIRVHQKHIPIERGLIEVRSAFNAAGLYRTKMTYGCLYSGKGTVCEHVAFHLCIRKKHKGRIFINPEFTCD
;
A
#
# COMPACT_ATOMS: atom_id res chain seq x y z
N MET A 1 -46.03 -6.19 47.17
CA MET A 1 -45.61 -6.04 45.75
C MET A 1 -44.30 -5.23 45.59
N TYR A 2 -43.38 -5.25 46.57
CA TYR A 2 -42.14 -4.42 46.56
C TYR A 2 -40.80 -5.24 46.61
N GLN A 3 -40.86 -6.54 46.69
CA GLN A 3 -39.65 -7.36 46.78
C GLN A 3 -39.16 -7.93 45.43
N GLY A 4 -39.98 -7.92 44.36
CA GLY A 4 -39.61 -8.45 43.03
C GLY A 4 -38.75 -7.54 42.20
N CYS A 5 -38.76 -6.25 42.45
CA CYS A 5 -38.01 -5.26 41.62
C CYS A 5 -36.51 -5.16 41.98
N LYS A 6 -36.16 -5.34 43.26
CA LYS A 6 -34.73 -5.29 43.69
C LYS A 6 -33.88 -6.46 43.17
N ARG A 7 -34.43 -7.65 43.01
CA ARG A 7 -33.66 -8.79 42.48
C ARG A 7 -33.37 -8.68 40.97
N ARG A 8 -34.28 -8.13 40.17
CA ARG A 8 -34.05 -7.91 38.72
C ARG A 8 -33.01 -6.83 38.44
N CYS A 9 -33.04 -5.74 39.22
CA CYS A 9 -31.99 -4.69 39.08
C CYS A 9 -30.61 -5.18 39.49
N LEU A 10 -30.48 -6.06 40.49
CA LEU A 10 -29.18 -6.60 40.90
C LEU A 10 -28.60 -7.55 39.84
N VAL A 11 -29.42 -8.39 39.21
CA VAL A 11 -28.97 -9.33 38.18
C VAL A 11 -28.55 -8.59 36.91
N ILE A 12 -29.28 -7.53 36.50
CA ILE A 12 -28.91 -6.71 35.35
C ILE A 12 -27.61 -5.98 35.63
N SER A 13 -27.42 -5.43 36.82
CA SER A 13 -26.15 -4.75 37.19
C SER A 13 -24.97 -5.73 37.21
N CYS A 14 -25.15 -6.96 37.70
CA CYS A 14 -24.06 -7.96 37.66
C CYS A 14 -23.71 -8.42 36.25
N VAL A 15 -24.70 -8.57 35.35
CA VAL A 15 -24.46 -8.96 33.96
C VAL A 15 -23.76 -7.84 33.18
N VAL A 16 -24.15 -6.60 33.40
CA VAL A 16 -23.48 -5.42 32.77
C VAL A 16 -22.06 -5.26 33.29
N LEU A 17 -21.79 -5.46 34.59
CA LEU A 17 -20.45 -5.43 35.16
C LEU A 17 -19.55 -6.56 34.64
N LEU A 18 -20.07 -7.77 34.51
CA LEU A 18 -19.36 -8.91 33.91
C LEU A 18 -19.06 -8.65 32.42
N TYR A 19 -19.98 -8.07 31.65
CA TYR A 19 -19.78 -7.72 30.25
C TYR A 19 -18.75 -6.60 30.09
N LEU A 20 -18.75 -5.61 30.93
CA LEU A 20 -17.74 -4.54 30.96
C LEU A 20 -16.35 -5.05 31.37
N GLN A 21 -16.28 -6.00 32.30
CA GLN A 21 -15.02 -6.63 32.70
C GLN A 21 -14.45 -7.53 31.58
N THR A 22 -15.28 -8.30 30.88
CA THR A 22 -14.84 -9.13 29.74
C THR A 22 -14.43 -8.27 28.55
N CYS A 23 -15.17 -7.21 28.22
CA CYS A 23 -14.77 -6.24 27.19
C CYS A 23 -13.50 -5.49 27.59
N GLY A 24 -13.33 -5.11 28.84
CA GLY A 24 -12.11 -4.49 29.35
C GLY A 24 -10.90 -5.41 29.28
N LEU A 25 -11.04 -6.70 29.60
CA LEU A 25 -10.01 -7.72 29.45
C LEU A 25 -9.65 -7.97 27.98
N ILE A 26 -10.62 -8.07 27.08
CA ILE A 26 -10.39 -8.21 25.64
C ILE A 26 -9.68 -6.98 25.07
N LEU A 27 -10.07 -5.76 25.49
CA LEU A 27 -9.38 -4.53 25.12
C LEU A 27 -7.97 -4.47 25.70
N TYR A 28 -7.77 -4.87 26.97
CA TYR A 28 -6.46 -4.91 27.61
C TYR A 28 -5.51 -5.91 26.93
N PHE A 29 -5.98 -7.12 26.61
CA PHE A 29 -5.20 -8.10 25.85
C PHE A 29 -4.90 -7.61 24.42
N SER A 30 -5.87 -6.98 23.74
CA SER A 30 -5.67 -6.39 22.41
C SER A 30 -4.66 -5.24 22.43
N ILE A 31 -4.75 -4.35 23.42
CA ILE A 31 -3.82 -3.22 23.58
C ILE A 31 -2.41 -3.72 23.91
N ASN A 32 -2.28 -4.72 24.81
CA ASN A 32 -0.97 -5.22 25.22
C ASN A 32 -0.24 -5.99 24.11
N THR A 33 -0.98 -6.71 23.26
CA THR A 33 -0.42 -7.37 22.08
C THR A 33 -0.01 -6.35 21.01
N ARG A 34 -0.84 -5.32 20.77
CA ARG A 34 -0.57 -4.22 19.82
C ARG A 34 0.62 -3.36 20.24
N THR A 35 0.76 -3.06 21.55
CA THR A 35 1.87 -2.29 22.09
C THR A 35 3.18 -3.08 21.98
N LYS A 36 3.16 -4.41 22.17
CA LYS A 36 4.33 -5.26 21.96
C LYS A 36 4.79 -5.33 20.52
N ILE A 37 3.86 -5.36 19.54
CA ILE A 37 4.21 -5.34 18.11
C ILE A 37 4.77 -3.97 17.70
N LYS A 38 4.18 -2.85 18.17
CA LYS A 38 4.72 -1.50 17.95
C LYS A 38 6.11 -1.31 18.58
N GLY A 39 6.30 -1.81 19.80
CA GLY A 39 7.60 -1.79 20.45
C GLY A 39 8.64 -2.63 19.70
N PHE A 40 8.24 -3.70 19.05
CA PHE A 40 9.11 -4.56 18.27
C PHE A 40 9.54 -3.92 16.95
N ILE A 41 8.63 -3.29 16.21
CA ILE A 41 8.94 -2.53 14.97
C ILE A 41 9.82 -1.32 15.29
N TYR A 42 9.49 -0.57 16.35
CA TYR A 42 10.27 0.57 16.83
C TYR A 42 11.67 0.16 17.35
N GLN A 43 11.80 -1.00 18.00
CA GLN A 43 13.09 -1.57 18.42
C GLN A 43 13.93 -2.02 17.22
N LEU A 44 13.34 -2.52 16.14
CA LEU A 44 14.06 -2.83 14.90
C LEU A 44 14.60 -1.56 14.22
N GLU A 45 13.86 -0.44 14.27
CA GLU A 45 14.31 0.86 13.79
C GLU A 45 15.39 1.49 14.65
N ILE A 46 15.31 1.37 15.99
CA ILE A 46 16.32 1.87 16.95
C ILE A 46 17.59 1.01 16.93
N SER A 47 17.49 -0.30 16.73
CA SER A 47 18.65 -1.20 16.62
C SER A 47 19.58 -0.82 15.46
N ASN A 48 19.04 -0.16 14.43
CA ASN A 48 19.85 0.42 13.35
C ASN A 48 20.57 1.73 13.74
N LYS A 49 20.12 2.44 14.79
CA LYS A 49 20.74 3.70 15.27
C LYS A 49 21.80 3.52 16.34
N ASN A 50 21.78 2.42 17.10
CA ASN A 50 22.64 2.23 18.27
C ASN A 50 23.71 1.14 18.07
N ARG A 51 24.48 1.19 16.97
CA ARG A 51 25.64 0.29 16.75
C ARG A 51 26.91 0.70 17.51
N ASN A 52 26.87 1.69 18.39
CA ASN A 52 28.03 2.08 19.21
C ASN A 52 27.63 2.14 20.68
N SER A 53 27.65 1.00 21.39
CA SER A 53 28.06 0.86 22.82
C SER A 53 27.65 -0.49 23.40
N SER A 54 28.64 -1.05 24.11
CA SER A 54 28.61 -1.97 25.24
C SER A 54 28.37 -3.48 25.03
N SER A 55 29.35 -4.21 25.49
CA SER A 55 29.43 -5.66 25.72
C SER A 55 28.40 -6.15 26.74
N SER A 56 27.49 -7.03 26.33
CA SER A 56 26.81 -7.97 27.23
C SER A 56 26.74 -9.34 26.54
N SER A 57 26.76 -10.42 27.34
CA SER A 57 26.84 -11.81 26.92
C SER A 57 25.94 -12.13 25.72
N LYS A 58 26.54 -12.31 24.53
CA LYS A 58 25.84 -12.61 23.28
C LYS A 58 25.41 -14.08 23.32
N THR A 59 24.14 -14.33 23.59
CA THR A 59 23.52 -15.58 23.15
C THR A 59 23.75 -15.66 21.62
N LYS A 60 24.54 -16.64 21.16
CA LYS A 60 24.87 -16.82 19.75
C LYS A 60 23.59 -17.12 18.95
N CYS A 61 23.07 -16.12 18.24
CA CYS A 61 21.98 -16.35 17.28
C CYS A 61 22.51 -17.13 16.06
N VAL A 62 21.62 -17.90 15.43
CA VAL A 62 21.96 -18.71 14.23
C VAL A 62 21.49 -17.94 12.99
N PRO A 63 22.26 -17.89 11.90
CA PRO A 63 21.79 -17.33 10.62
C PRO A 63 20.56 -18.08 10.11
N TYR A 64 19.55 -17.31 9.63
CA TYR A 64 18.41 -17.87 8.93
C TYR A 64 18.79 -18.09 7.47
N ASN A 65 18.63 -19.33 6.97
CA ASN A 65 18.97 -19.69 5.61
C ASN A 65 17.72 -20.12 4.83
N ILE A 66 17.70 -19.79 3.54
CA ILE A 66 16.74 -20.25 2.55
C ILE A 66 17.50 -20.88 1.38
N SER A 67 16.90 -21.86 0.73
CA SER A 67 17.52 -22.59 -0.39
C SER A 67 17.62 -21.74 -1.66
N ASP A 68 16.57 -20.95 -1.97
CA ASP A 68 16.52 -20.09 -3.15
C ASP A 68 16.69 -18.63 -2.76
N THR A 69 17.81 -18.03 -3.15
CA THR A 69 18.19 -16.64 -2.86
C THR A 69 17.94 -15.69 -4.02
N ARG A 70 17.28 -16.14 -5.09
CA ARG A 70 16.88 -15.28 -6.20
C ARG A 70 15.73 -14.33 -5.77
N PRO A 71 15.62 -13.13 -6.34
CA PRO A 71 14.48 -12.25 -6.09
C PRO A 71 13.19 -12.84 -6.67
N PHE A 72 12.04 -12.33 -6.22
CA PHE A 72 10.72 -12.84 -6.59
C PHE A 72 10.50 -12.91 -8.12
N PHE A 73 10.95 -11.90 -8.85
CA PHE A 73 10.74 -11.80 -10.30
C PHE A 73 11.57 -12.79 -11.12
N GLU A 74 12.61 -13.37 -10.54
CA GLU A 74 13.37 -14.47 -11.16
C GLU A 74 12.81 -15.84 -10.79
N ARG A 75 12.05 -15.93 -9.68
CA ARG A 75 11.42 -17.17 -9.20
C ARG A 75 10.03 -17.37 -9.80
N GLU A 76 9.32 -16.27 -10.14
CA GLU A 76 8.04 -16.34 -10.84
C GLU A 76 8.25 -16.75 -12.30
N SER A 77 7.43 -17.71 -12.74
CA SER A 77 7.44 -18.15 -14.15
C SER A 77 7.02 -17.00 -15.07
N ILE A 78 7.61 -16.95 -16.27
CA ILE A 78 7.16 -16.04 -17.32
C ILE A 78 5.78 -16.51 -17.77
N GLN A 79 4.79 -15.61 -17.71
CA GLN A 79 3.42 -15.91 -18.11
C GLN A 79 3.34 -16.00 -19.64
N SER A 80 2.67 -17.02 -20.16
CA SER A 80 2.49 -17.21 -21.62
C SER A 80 1.48 -16.25 -22.24
N ASN A 81 0.57 -15.70 -21.43
CA ASN A 81 -0.55 -14.85 -21.88
C ASN A 81 -0.44 -13.41 -21.36
N LEU A 82 0.75 -12.81 -21.46
CA LEU A 82 0.94 -11.41 -21.10
C LEU A 82 0.05 -10.48 -21.92
N PRO A 83 -0.28 -9.27 -21.41
CA PRO A 83 -0.96 -8.24 -22.18
C PRO A 83 -0.26 -7.99 -23.52
N ARG A 84 -1.05 -7.96 -24.58
CA ARG A 84 -0.55 -7.75 -25.95
C ARG A 84 0.00 -6.32 -26.07
N ARG A 85 1.22 -6.21 -26.56
CA ARG A 85 1.82 -4.91 -26.85
C ARG A 85 1.23 -4.34 -28.12
N LEU A 86 0.93 -3.05 -28.12
CA LEU A 86 0.45 -2.34 -29.31
C LEU A 86 1.64 -2.07 -30.23
N GLU A 87 1.67 -2.72 -31.36
CA GLU A 87 2.66 -2.50 -32.39
C GLU A 87 2.35 -1.18 -33.14
N ASN A 88 3.40 -0.45 -33.52
CA ASN A 88 3.31 0.77 -34.33
C ASN A 88 2.48 1.92 -33.72
N LEU A 89 2.26 1.97 -32.42
CA LEU A 89 1.60 3.08 -31.75
C LEU A 89 2.59 4.24 -31.59
N SER A 90 2.46 5.29 -32.42
CA SER A 90 3.23 6.53 -32.27
C SER A 90 2.84 7.27 -31.00
N ASP A 91 3.77 8.05 -30.43
CA ASP A 91 3.49 8.88 -29.25
C ASP A 91 2.37 9.90 -29.55
N GLU A 92 2.32 10.47 -30.76
CA GLU A 92 1.27 11.40 -31.17
C GLU A 92 -0.12 10.76 -31.12
N ASN A 93 -0.28 9.54 -31.64
CA ASN A 93 -1.54 8.81 -31.60
C ASN A 93 -1.92 8.44 -30.17
N LEU A 94 -0.92 8.11 -29.35
CA LEU A 94 -1.12 7.84 -27.92
C LEU A 94 -1.59 9.11 -27.19
N TYR A 95 -0.94 10.25 -27.37
CA TYR A 95 -1.35 11.52 -26.76
C TYR A 95 -2.76 11.93 -27.18
N ARG A 96 -3.10 11.78 -28.48
CA ARG A 96 -4.46 12.04 -28.98
C ARG A 96 -5.49 11.15 -28.31
N LYS A 97 -5.18 9.86 -28.10
CA LYS A 97 -6.03 8.94 -27.35
C LYS A 97 -6.18 9.36 -25.89
N LEU A 98 -5.09 9.67 -25.19
CA LEU A 98 -5.12 10.07 -23.79
C LEU A 98 -5.91 11.36 -23.56
N SER A 99 -5.82 12.34 -24.48
CA SER A 99 -6.54 13.62 -24.37
C SER A 99 -8.08 13.48 -24.40
N SER A 100 -8.61 12.35 -24.85
CA SER A 100 -10.04 12.03 -24.79
C SER A 100 -10.46 11.29 -23.51
N LEU A 101 -9.51 10.78 -22.73
CA LEU A 101 -9.74 9.98 -21.52
C LEU A 101 -9.68 10.84 -20.26
N LYS A 102 -10.45 10.45 -19.25
CA LYS A 102 -10.51 11.14 -17.95
C LYS A 102 -9.68 10.38 -16.90
N LEU A 103 -8.77 11.10 -16.27
CA LEU A 103 -7.91 10.57 -15.19
C LEU A 103 -8.29 11.19 -13.85
N LEU A 104 -8.49 10.36 -12.82
CA LEU A 104 -8.47 10.78 -11.43
C LEU A 104 -7.12 10.42 -10.81
N VAL A 105 -6.39 11.41 -10.34
CA VAL A 105 -5.19 11.19 -9.53
C VAL A 105 -5.59 11.18 -8.08
N PHE A 106 -5.32 10.08 -7.37
CA PHE A 106 -5.60 9.89 -5.96
C PHE A 106 -4.32 9.84 -5.16
N SER A 107 -4.23 10.65 -4.12
CA SER A 107 -3.09 10.63 -3.23
C SER A 107 -3.51 10.81 -1.77
N THR A 108 -2.71 10.32 -0.85
CA THR A 108 -2.87 10.55 0.58
C THR A 108 -1.64 11.27 1.13
N GLY A 109 -1.84 12.21 2.05
CA GLY A 109 -0.75 13.01 2.60
C GLY A 109 -0.85 13.18 4.11
N ARG A 110 0.32 13.04 4.78
CA ARG A 110 0.51 13.39 6.19
C ARG A 110 1.94 13.88 6.39
N ASN A 111 2.10 15.11 6.88
CA ASN A 111 3.43 15.71 7.13
C ASN A 111 4.33 15.67 5.88
N VAL A 112 3.78 16.13 4.74
CA VAL A 112 4.45 16.10 3.43
C VAL A 112 4.72 17.49 2.86
N GLU A 113 4.67 18.54 3.69
CA GLU A 113 4.87 19.94 3.31
C GLU A 113 6.04 20.14 2.34
N ARG A 114 7.19 19.49 2.62
CA ARG A 114 8.42 19.63 1.83
C ARG A 114 8.41 18.83 0.52
N LYS A 115 7.42 17.96 0.32
CA LYS A 115 7.34 17.09 -0.85
C LYS A 115 6.34 17.56 -1.90
N ILE A 116 5.42 18.44 -1.54
CA ILE A 116 4.32 18.90 -2.39
C ILE A 116 4.83 19.48 -3.71
N ASP A 117 5.83 20.36 -3.69
CA ASP A 117 6.32 20.99 -4.91
C ASP A 117 7.00 19.98 -5.85
N THR A 118 7.74 19.02 -5.28
CA THR A 118 8.31 17.91 -6.06
C THR A 118 7.21 17.07 -6.67
N PHE A 119 6.18 16.71 -5.90
CA PHE A 119 5.04 15.96 -6.39
C PHE A 119 4.33 16.68 -7.55
N ARG A 120 4.04 17.98 -7.40
CA ARG A 120 3.44 18.81 -8.45
C ARG A 120 4.21 18.75 -9.75
N LYS A 121 5.54 18.92 -9.68
CA LYS A 121 6.43 18.88 -10.85
C LYS A 121 6.31 17.59 -11.65
N HIS A 122 6.01 16.46 -10.99
CA HIS A 122 5.93 15.15 -11.65
C HIS A 122 4.50 14.79 -12.06
N ILE A 123 3.48 15.22 -11.32
CA ILE A 123 2.10 14.81 -11.59
C ILE A 123 1.38 15.73 -12.58
N GLU A 124 1.69 17.03 -12.59
CA GLU A 124 1.03 17.97 -13.50
C GLU A 124 1.28 17.65 -14.99
N PRO A 125 2.49 17.31 -15.45
CA PRO A 125 2.71 16.90 -16.84
C PRO A 125 1.94 15.62 -17.22
N ILE A 126 1.69 14.73 -16.27
CA ILE A 126 0.92 13.50 -16.52
C ILE A 126 -0.55 13.80 -16.70
N ILE A 127 -1.16 14.58 -15.79
CA ILE A 127 -2.59 14.88 -15.88
C ILE A 127 -2.91 15.76 -17.09
N ASP A 128 -1.94 16.57 -17.57
CA ASP A 128 -2.07 17.40 -18.76
C ASP A 128 -2.18 16.60 -20.08
N LEU A 129 -1.81 15.31 -20.06
CA LEU A 129 -2.03 14.41 -21.18
C LEU A 129 -3.51 14.04 -21.37
N PHE A 130 -4.31 14.17 -20.32
CA PHE A 130 -5.68 13.69 -20.27
C PHE A 130 -6.72 14.81 -20.52
N HIS A 131 -7.97 14.40 -20.65
CA HIS A 131 -9.06 15.34 -20.83
C HIS A 131 -9.10 16.39 -19.69
N ARG A 132 -9.45 17.64 -20.03
CA ARG A 132 -9.48 18.78 -19.08
C ARG A 132 -10.35 18.58 -17.85
N SER A 133 -11.28 17.61 -17.86
CA SER A 133 -12.09 17.26 -16.69
C SER A 133 -11.37 16.31 -15.72
N SER A 134 -10.14 15.89 -16.02
CA SER A 134 -9.32 15.12 -15.09
C SER A 134 -9.04 15.89 -13.80
N ARG A 135 -8.92 15.21 -12.67
CA ARG A 135 -8.83 15.83 -11.33
C ARG A 135 -7.70 15.24 -10.51
N ILE A 136 -7.08 16.08 -9.69
CA ILE A 136 -6.16 15.65 -8.62
C ILE A 136 -6.92 15.75 -7.30
N LEU A 137 -7.10 14.62 -6.63
CA LEU A 137 -7.88 14.48 -5.40
C LEU A 137 -6.95 13.97 -4.30
N ILE A 138 -6.79 14.74 -3.23
CA ILE A 138 -5.86 14.42 -2.14
C ILE A 138 -6.62 14.31 -0.84
N CYS A 139 -6.46 13.18 -0.15
CA CYS A 139 -6.97 13.02 1.21
C CYS A 139 -5.83 13.27 2.22
N GLU A 140 -6.04 14.21 3.11
CA GLU A 140 -5.11 14.56 4.18
C GLU A 140 -5.68 14.16 5.54
N SER A 141 -4.83 13.69 6.43
CA SER A 141 -5.16 13.48 7.84
C SER A 141 -3.92 13.57 8.73
N ASP A 142 -4.13 13.93 9.98
CA ASP A 142 -3.12 13.87 11.05
C ASP A 142 -1.86 14.71 10.81
N SER A 143 -1.85 15.68 9.91
CA SER A 143 -0.69 16.55 9.71
C SER A 143 -0.57 17.57 10.86
N ASN A 144 0.66 17.83 11.27
CA ASN A 144 1.02 18.84 12.26
C ASN A 144 2.05 19.87 11.72
N ASP A 145 2.36 19.79 10.41
CA ASP A 145 3.13 20.76 9.64
C ASP A 145 2.21 21.57 8.72
N LYS A 146 2.77 22.33 7.78
CA LYS A 146 1.99 23.15 6.83
C LYS A 146 1.45 22.37 5.63
N THR A 147 1.36 21.04 5.70
CA THR A 147 0.86 20.19 4.60
C THR A 147 -0.51 20.65 4.11
N LEU A 148 -1.50 20.78 5.01
CA LEU A 148 -2.87 21.13 4.64
C LEU A 148 -2.96 22.53 4.04
N GLU A 149 -2.26 23.50 4.63
CA GLU A 149 -2.18 24.88 4.12
C GLU A 149 -1.64 24.90 2.70
N LYS A 150 -0.48 24.24 2.47
CA LYS A 150 0.20 24.20 1.18
C LYS A 150 -0.60 23.46 0.11
N LEU A 151 -1.27 22.37 0.47
CA LEU A 151 -2.17 21.65 -0.44
C LEU A 151 -3.36 22.52 -0.88
N ARG A 152 -3.96 23.28 0.02
CA ARG A 152 -5.07 24.19 -0.29
C ARG A 152 -4.67 25.35 -1.20
N GLN A 153 -3.40 25.76 -1.16
CA GLN A 153 -2.84 26.78 -2.06
C GLN A 153 -2.56 26.25 -3.48
N TRP A 154 -2.70 24.95 -3.71
CA TRP A 154 -2.51 24.34 -5.03
C TRP A 154 -3.84 24.32 -5.81
N PRO A 155 -4.02 25.21 -6.83
CA PRO A 155 -5.34 25.39 -7.48
C PRO A 155 -5.87 24.16 -8.20
N ARG A 156 -4.97 23.24 -8.60
CA ARG A 156 -5.34 22.00 -9.32
C ARG A 156 -5.72 20.85 -8.39
N ALA A 157 -5.46 20.95 -7.09
CA ALA A 157 -5.74 19.90 -6.12
C ALA A 157 -7.07 20.13 -5.40
N HIS A 158 -7.92 19.12 -5.39
CA HIS A 158 -9.10 19.07 -4.53
C HIS A 158 -8.73 18.32 -3.25
N VAL A 159 -8.73 19.02 -2.12
CA VAL A 159 -8.22 18.49 -0.85
C VAL A 159 -9.37 18.14 0.08
N TYR A 160 -9.39 16.91 0.54
CA TYR A 160 -10.31 16.37 1.54
C TYR A 160 -9.52 16.12 2.82
N THR A 161 -9.79 16.86 3.90
CA THR A 161 -9.18 16.57 5.19
C THR A 161 -10.12 15.75 6.06
N LEU A 162 -9.58 14.73 6.70
CA LEU A 162 -10.29 13.90 7.68
C LEU A 162 -9.84 14.19 9.12
N GLY A 163 -9.09 15.28 9.31
CA GLY A 163 -8.64 15.72 10.62
C GLY A 163 -7.76 14.69 11.32
N ARG A 164 -8.08 14.35 12.56
CA ARG A 164 -7.25 13.48 13.41
C ARG A 164 -7.76 12.03 13.39
N LEU A 165 -7.46 11.29 12.32
CA LEU A 165 -7.80 9.86 12.23
C LEU A 165 -7.08 9.02 13.29
N ALA A 166 -5.94 9.48 13.81
CA ALA A 166 -5.18 8.79 14.85
C ALA A 166 -5.97 8.62 16.16
N ASP A 167 -6.96 9.47 16.41
CA ASP A 167 -7.83 9.41 17.59
C ASP A 167 -8.82 8.22 17.49
N MET A 168 -9.18 7.82 16.27
CA MET A 168 -10.12 6.72 15.99
C MET A 168 -9.43 5.42 15.57
N TYR A 169 -8.33 5.53 14.83
CA TYR A 169 -7.61 4.39 14.26
C TYR A 169 -6.15 4.40 14.70
N SER A 170 -5.79 3.47 15.58
CA SER A 170 -4.41 3.35 16.09
C SER A 170 -3.42 2.96 15.01
N ASP A 171 -3.82 2.13 14.04
CA ASP A 171 -2.93 1.56 13.04
C ASP A 171 -2.80 2.45 11.80
N ARG A 172 -1.54 2.71 11.39
CA ARG A 172 -1.25 3.55 10.21
C ARG A 172 -1.91 3.01 8.93
N PRO A 173 -1.87 1.71 8.60
CA PRO A 173 -2.53 1.18 7.41
C PRO A 173 -4.05 1.38 7.41
N GLU A 174 -4.71 1.32 8.58
CA GLU A 174 -6.14 1.61 8.69
C GLU A 174 -6.44 3.07 8.34
N ARG A 175 -5.65 4.03 8.86
CA ARG A 175 -5.82 5.46 8.51
C ARG A 175 -5.63 5.72 7.02
N ILE A 176 -4.61 5.11 6.42
CA ILE A 176 -4.38 5.21 4.96
C ILE A 176 -5.56 4.62 4.21
N ALA A 177 -6.06 3.44 4.61
CA ALA A 177 -7.22 2.81 3.99
C ALA A 177 -8.48 3.68 4.07
N VAL A 178 -8.74 4.34 5.20
CA VAL A 178 -9.86 5.28 5.37
C VAL A 178 -9.74 6.45 4.38
N CYS A 179 -8.57 7.07 4.28
CA CYS A 179 -8.31 8.14 3.31
C CYS A 179 -8.49 7.67 1.86
N ARG A 180 -7.91 6.52 1.50
CA ARG A 180 -8.04 5.96 0.13
C ARG A 180 -9.50 5.61 -0.19
N ASN A 181 -10.23 5.02 0.76
CA ASN A 181 -11.66 4.72 0.57
C ASN A 181 -12.53 5.98 0.42
N ARG A 182 -12.19 7.08 1.14
CA ARG A 182 -12.85 8.37 0.92
C ARG A 182 -12.70 8.84 -0.53
N LEU A 183 -11.50 8.72 -1.10
CA LEU A 183 -11.25 9.06 -2.50
C LEU A 183 -11.94 8.08 -3.45
N MET A 184 -11.92 6.77 -3.16
CA MET A 184 -12.61 5.77 -3.97
C MET A 184 -14.11 6.03 -4.09
N ASN A 185 -14.75 6.50 -3.02
CA ASN A 185 -16.18 6.81 -3.05
C ASN A 185 -16.52 7.94 -4.06
N LEU A 186 -15.57 8.83 -4.35
CA LEU A 186 -15.76 9.89 -5.35
C LEU A 186 -15.83 9.35 -6.79
N THR A 187 -15.35 8.13 -7.05
CA THR A 187 -15.48 7.51 -8.38
C THR A 187 -16.92 7.19 -8.77
N TYR A 188 -17.84 7.19 -7.82
CA TYR A 188 -19.28 7.05 -8.09
C TYR A 188 -19.94 8.39 -8.47
N GLU A 189 -19.28 9.50 -8.17
CA GLU A 189 -19.79 10.85 -8.43
C GLU A 189 -19.05 11.52 -9.60
N ILE A 190 -17.77 11.18 -9.80
CA ILE A 190 -16.88 11.77 -10.81
C ILE A 190 -16.51 10.70 -11.82
N GLU A 191 -17.04 10.83 -13.02
CA GLU A 191 -16.75 9.92 -14.13
C GLU A 191 -15.26 9.94 -14.49
N SER A 192 -14.66 8.75 -14.61
CA SER A 192 -13.28 8.59 -15.06
C SER A 192 -13.03 7.25 -15.74
N ASP A 193 -12.10 7.24 -16.68
CA ASP A 193 -11.62 6.02 -17.33
C ASP A 193 -10.56 5.32 -16.51
N TYR A 194 -9.70 6.13 -15.87
CA TYR A 194 -8.57 5.65 -15.09
C TYR A 194 -8.45 6.38 -13.75
N ILE A 195 -7.90 5.65 -12.77
CA ILE A 195 -7.45 6.17 -11.49
C ILE A 195 -5.95 5.93 -11.40
N LEU A 196 -5.19 6.96 -11.08
CA LEU A 196 -3.78 6.86 -10.73
C LEU A 196 -3.63 7.09 -9.21
N HIS A 197 -3.48 6.00 -8.45
CA HIS A 197 -3.10 6.10 -7.04
C HIS A 197 -1.59 6.32 -6.92
N VAL A 198 -1.19 7.30 -6.11
CA VAL A 198 0.22 7.63 -5.89
C VAL A 198 0.50 8.00 -4.43
N ASP A 199 1.70 7.68 -3.96
CA ASP A 199 2.22 8.17 -2.68
C ASP A 199 2.87 9.54 -2.89
N LEU A 200 2.31 10.57 -2.26
CA LEU A 200 2.69 11.96 -2.47
C LEU A 200 4.16 12.25 -2.14
N ASP A 201 4.68 11.59 -1.13
CA ASP A 201 6.01 11.84 -0.58
C ASP A 201 7.17 11.24 -1.39
N ILE A 202 6.88 10.25 -2.23
CA ILE A 202 7.89 9.49 -2.98
C ILE A 202 7.63 9.42 -4.49
N PHE A 203 6.47 9.86 -4.98
CA PHE A 203 6.15 9.77 -6.40
C PHE A 203 7.03 10.69 -7.24
N ARG A 204 7.89 10.09 -8.06
CA ARG A 204 8.76 10.76 -9.04
C ARG A 204 8.83 9.92 -10.30
N THR A 205 8.15 10.35 -11.33
CA THR A 205 8.17 9.70 -12.64
C THR A 205 8.22 10.76 -13.75
N ASN A 206 8.41 10.31 -14.98
CA ASN A 206 8.29 11.17 -16.15
C ASN A 206 7.17 10.66 -17.07
N VAL A 207 6.79 11.48 -18.04
CA VAL A 207 5.73 11.19 -18.99
C VAL A 207 6.01 9.90 -19.76
N SER A 208 7.23 9.72 -20.29
CA SER A 208 7.60 8.54 -21.08
C SER A 208 7.43 7.24 -20.27
N SER A 209 7.88 7.25 -19.02
CA SER A 209 7.70 6.10 -18.11
C SER A 209 6.23 5.83 -17.83
N PHE A 210 5.43 6.86 -17.55
CA PHE A 210 4.00 6.70 -17.26
C PHE A 210 3.22 6.17 -18.46
N ILE A 211 3.46 6.71 -19.68
CA ILE A 211 2.72 6.29 -20.88
C ILE A 211 3.07 4.87 -21.33
N SER A 212 4.14 4.26 -20.84
CA SER A 212 4.48 2.86 -21.12
C SER A 212 3.33 1.90 -20.79
N ASN A 213 2.49 2.24 -19.80
CA ASN A 213 1.32 1.44 -19.42
C ASN A 213 0.28 1.36 -20.55
N PHE A 214 0.19 2.37 -21.40
CA PHE A 214 -0.76 2.44 -22.50
C PHE A 214 -0.22 1.86 -23.81
N ARG A 215 1.00 1.35 -23.80
CA ARG A 215 1.56 0.57 -24.93
C ARG A 215 1.10 -0.89 -24.95
N TYR A 216 0.19 -1.26 -24.06
CA TYR A 216 -0.44 -2.56 -23.99
C TYR A 216 -1.95 -2.42 -24.20
N HIS A 217 -2.58 -3.44 -24.79
CA HIS A 217 -4.03 -3.49 -24.94
C HIS A 217 -4.70 -3.33 -23.57
N THR A 218 -5.48 -2.28 -23.41
CA THR A 218 -6.07 -1.91 -22.11
C THR A 218 -7.10 -2.92 -21.59
N ASP A 219 -7.63 -3.80 -22.45
CA ASP A 219 -8.53 -4.87 -22.00
C ASP A 219 -7.80 -6.07 -21.39
N ASP A 220 -6.50 -6.18 -21.60
CA ASP A 220 -5.70 -7.31 -21.12
C ASP A 220 -5.23 -7.12 -19.66
N TRP A 221 -5.45 -5.94 -19.06
CA TRP A 221 -5.06 -5.64 -17.68
C TRP A 221 -6.12 -4.80 -16.95
N ALA A 222 -6.13 -4.89 -15.64
CA ALA A 222 -6.94 -4.05 -14.75
C ALA A 222 -6.09 -3.01 -14.02
N VAL A 223 -4.85 -3.38 -13.67
CA VAL A 223 -3.93 -2.55 -12.90
C VAL A 223 -2.52 -2.71 -13.44
N MET A 224 -1.84 -1.57 -13.62
CA MET A 224 -0.39 -1.48 -13.86
C MET A 224 0.25 -0.77 -12.67
N THR A 225 1.15 -1.43 -11.96
CA THR A 225 1.89 -0.85 -10.83
C THR A 225 3.30 -0.49 -11.22
N ALA A 226 3.85 0.50 -10.53
CA ALA A 226 5.19 0.99 -10.83
C ALA A 226 6.29 0.01 -10.39
N SER A 227 7.46 0.20 -10.99
CA SER A 227 8.76 -0.31 -10.57
C SER A 227 9.66 0.85 -10.17
N THR A 228 10.96 0.62 -10.04
CA THR A 228 11.97 1.66 -9.85
C THR A 228 13.16 1.41 -10.77
N ARG A 229 13.94 2.47 -11.05
CA ARG A 229 15.25 2.34 -11.72
C ARG A 229 16.31 1.73 -10.82
N HIS A 230 16.04 1.66 -9.54
CA HIS A 230 16.93 1.12 -8.50
C HIS A 230 16.36 -0.19 -7.96
N SER A 231 16.38 -0.37 -6.65
CA SER A 231 15.84 -1.55 -6.00
C SER A 231 14.34 -1.43 -5.79
N TYR A 232 13.56 -2.41 -6.24
CA TYR A 232 12.13 -2.52 -5.92
C TYR A 232 11.94 -2.58 -4.41
N TYR A 233 11.32 -1.57 -3.81
CA TYR A 233 11.31 -1.44 -2.36
C TYR A 233 10.05 -1.96 -1.68
N ASP A 234 8.87 -1.84 -2.34
CA ASP A 234 7.57 -2.08 -1.72
C ASP A 234 7.14 -3.55 -1.77
N ILE A 235 7.89 -4.39 -1.09
CA ILE A 235 7.54 -5.80 -0.95
C ILE A 235 6.42 -6.05 0.07
N TRP A 236 6.00 -5.03 0.83
CA TRP A 236 4.88 -5.18 1.74
C TRP A 236 3.54 -5.29 1.00
N ALA A 237 3.36 -4.53 -0.08
CA ALA A 237 2.21 -4.66 -0.97
C ALA A 237 2.30 -5.88 -1.90
N LEU A 238 3.47 -6.49 -2.04
CA LEU A 238 3.70 -7.55 -3.01
C LEU A 238 3.07 -8.88 -2.57
N ARG A 239 2.30 -9.49 -3.48
CA ARG A 239 1.84 -10.89 -3.43
C ARG A 239 1.99 -11.47 -4.82
N THR A 240 2.86 -12.45 -4.97
CA THR A 240 3.12 -13.14 -6.24
C THR A 240 1.98 -14.07 -6.63
N LEU A 241 1.94 -14.51 -7.89
CA LEU A 241 0.97 -15.53 -8.32
C LEU A 241 1.28 -16.90 -7.70
N SER A 242 2.55 -17.25 -7.65
CA SER A 242 3.01 -18.49 -7.03
C SER A 242 2.89 -18.40 -5.50
N ASP A 243 2.26 -19.41 -4.90
CA ASP A 243 2.15 -19.52 -3.45
C ASP A 243 3.50 -19.82 -2.78
N SER A 244 4.43 -20.43 -3.53
CA SER A 244 5.75 -20.83 -3.03
C SER A 244 6.77 -19.68 -3.00
N VAL A 245 6.47 -18.52 -3.62
CA VAL A 245 7.41 -17.40 -3.70
C VAL A 245 7.11 -16.36 -2.62
N MET A 246 6.01 -15.62 -2.77
CA MET A 246 5.72 -14.49 -1.88
C MET A 246 4.20 -14.21 -1.80
N ASN A 247 3.47 -15.14 -1.17
CA ASN A 247 2.02 -15.01 -0.97
C ASN A 247 1.65 -14.82 0.51
N TYR A 248 2.49 -14.10 1.26
CA TYR A 248 2.32 -13.84 2.69
C TYR A 248 2.69 -12.39 3.03
N ASP A 249 2.28 -11.92 4.21
CA ASP A 249 2.73 -10.64 4.72
C ASP A 249 4.15 -10.76 5.27
N VAL A 250 5.09 -10.04 4.66
CA VAL A 250 6.53 -10.14 4.98
C VAL A 250 6.85 -9.77 6.41
N TRP A 251 6.15 -8.76 6.98
CA TRP A 251 6.41 -8.34 8.36
C TRP A 251 5.80 -9.30 9.38
N HIS A 252 4.65 -9.89 9.07
CA HIS A 252 4.09 -10.96 9.88
C HIS A 252 5.00 -12.19 9.88
N GLU A 253 5.56 -12.55 8.74
CA GLU A 253 6.48 -13.68 8.61
C GLU A 253 7.79 -13.44 9.36
N VAL A 254 8.40 -12.25 9.22
CA VAL A 254 9.56 -11.83 10.03
C VAL A 254 9.23 -11.94 11.52
N GLY A 255 8.09 -11.38 11.94
CA GLY A 255 7.63 -11.46 13.33
C GLY A 255 7.44 -12.89 13.83
N ARG A 256 6.87 -13.77 13.00
CA ARG A 256 6.70 -15.20 13.31
C ARG A 256 8.04 -15.90 13.51
N LEU A 257 8.97 -15.75 12.56
CA LEU A 257 10.28 -16.39 12.63
C LEU A 257 11.10 -15.94 13.85
N LEU A 258 11.00 -14.67 14.21
CA LEU A 258 11.76 -14.14 15.36
C LEU A 258 11.12 -14.48 16.72
N ARG A 259 9.78 -14.68 16.79
CA ARG A 259 9.08 -15.12 18.01
C ARG A 259 9.26 -16.61 18.27
N ASP A 260 8.93 -17.42 17.27
CA ASP A 260 8.84 -18.88 17.41
C ASP A 260 10.22 -19.51 17.52
N LYS A 261 11.20 -18.87 16.90
CA LYS A 261 12.57 -19.36 16.84
C LYS A 261 13.57 -18.29 17.28
N LYS A 262 13.50 -17.88 18.54
CA LYS A 262 14.39 -16.87 19.16
C LYS A 262 15.89 -17.04 18.86
N LYS A 263 16.26 -18.17 18.27
CA LYS A 263 17.62 -18.50 17.88
C LYS A 263 18.11 -17.78 16.60
N TYR A 264 17.23 -17.26 15.76
CA TYR A 264 17.66 -16.63 14.50
C TYR A 264 18.14 -15.20 14.70
N CYS A 265 19.22 -14.85 13.99
CA CYS A 265 19.70 -13.49 13.90
C CYS A 265 18.69 -12.63 13.11
N SER A 266 18.20 -11.56 13.72
CA SER A 266 17.18 -10.68 13.11
C SER A 266 17.62 -10.17 11.73
N GLN A 267 18.91 -9.78 11.61
CA GLN A 267 19.43 -9.29 10.34
C GLN A 267 19.35 -10.34 9.24
N SER A 268 19.70 -11.61 9.53
CA SER A 268 19.64 -12.68 8.54
C SER A 268 18.20 -13.02 8.11
N VAL A 269 17.21 -12.91 9.03
CA VAL A 269 15.80 -13.06 8.69
C VAL A 269 15.36 -11.94 7.75
N ILE A 270 15.68 -10.68 8.05
CA ILE A 270 15.36 -9.53 7.20
C ILE A 270 16.02 -9.67 5.83
N ASP A 271 17.30 -10.07 5.77
CA ASP A 271 18.02 -10.23 4.51
C ASP A 271 17.39 -11.30 3.61
N LYS A 272 16.90 -12.40 4.20
CA LYS A 272 16.35 -13.54 3.46
C LYS A 272 14.85 -13.42 3.14
N ILE A 273 14.07 -12.69 3.95
CA ILE A 273 12.63 -12.53 3.74
C ILE A 273 12.32 -11.22 2.98
N ILE A 274 13.15 -10.18 3.18
CA ILE A 274 12.87 -8.84 2.64
C ILE A 274 13.88 -8.46 1.57
N ARG A 275 15.15 -8.30 1.94
CA ARG A 275 16.17 -7.69 1.07
C ARG A 275 16.53 -8.56 -0.14
N VAL A 276 16.36 -9.88 -0.04
CA VAL A 276 16.51 -10.80 -1.19
C VAL A 276 15.60 -10.40 -2.35
N HIS A 277 14.41 -9.85 -2.06
CA HIS A 277 13.43 -9.42 -3.05
C HIS A 277 13.55 -7.95 -3.46
N GLN A 278 14.26 -7.14 -2.67
CA GLN A 278 14.49 -5.73 -2.96
C GLN A 278 15.66 -5.57 -3.94
N LYS A 279 15.44 -5.95 -5.18
CA LYS A 279 16.40 -5.87 -6.29
C LYS A 279 15.81 -5.07 -7.45
N HIS A 280 16.68 -4.55 -8.30
CA HIS A 280 16.25 -3.93 -9.56
C HIS A 280 15.55 -4.97 -10.45
N ILE A 281 14.41 -4.60 -11.01
CA ILE A 281 13.70 -5.41 -12.00
C ILE A 281 14.12 -4.92 -13.39
N PRO A 282 14.83 -5.72 -14.18
CA PRO A 282 15.23 -5.32 -15.53
C PRO A 282 14.01 -5.09 -16.44
N ILE A 283 14.09 -4.11 -17.35
CA ILE A 283 13.00 -3.83 -18.31
C ILE A 283 12.76 -5.06 -19.20
N GLU A 284 13.80 -5.78 -19.55
CA GLU A 284 13.77 -6.99 -20.38
C GLU A 284 12.97 -8.13 -19.74
N ARG A 285 12.77 -8.08 -18.41
CA ARG A 285 11.89 -9.03 -17.71
C ARG A 285 10.45 -8.93 -18.22
N GLY A 286 10.06 -7.77 -18.74
CA GLY A 286 8.72 -7.49 -19.17
C GLY A 286 7.71 -7.44 -18.01
N LEU A 287 6.43 -7.39 -18.33
CA LEU A 287 5.36 -7.35 -17.33
C LEU A 287 5.39 -8.58 -16.42
N ILE A 288 5.21 -8.35 -15.13
CA ILE A 288 5.12 -9.42 -14.12
C ILE A 288 3.73 -9.45 -13.54
N GLU A 289 2.96 -10.50 -13.83
CA GLU A 289 1.64 -10.64 -13.22
C GLU A 289 1.76 -11.01 -11.75
N VAL A 290 0.99 -10.32 -10.90
CA VAL A 290 0.98 -10.48 -9.46
C VAL A 290 -0.44 -10.51 -8.90
N ARG A 291 -0.60 -10.98 -7.68
CA ARG A 291 -1.87 -10.82 -6.95
C ARG A 291 -2.01 -9.40 -6.38
N SER A 292 -0.91 -8.80 -5.98
CA SER A 292 -0.86 -7.43 -5.44
C SER A 292 0.56 -6.87 -5.60
N ALA A 293 0.66 -5.58 -5.91
CA ALA A 293 1.87 -4.76 -5.88
C ALA A 293 1.48 -3.29 -5.86
N PHE A 294 2.45 -2.37 -5.55
CA PHE A 294 2.16 -0.94 -5.63
C PHE A 294 3.40 -0.12 -6.01
N ASN A 295 4.40 -0.06 -5.12
CA ASN A 295 5.69 0.63 -5.34
C ASN A 295 5.52 2.11 -5.71
N ALA A 296 4.85 2.88 -4.84
CA ALA A 296 4.54 4.31 -4.96
C ALA A 296 3.47 4.71 -5.99
N ALA A 297 3.15 3.88 -6.98
CA ALA A 297 2.13 4.21 -7.96
C ALA A 297 1.40 2.98 -8.53
N GLY A 298 0.12 3.14 -8.79
CA GLY A 298 -0.70 2.16 -9.50
C GLY A 298 -1.73 2.86 -10.39
N LEU A 299 -1.77 2.49 -11.66
CA LEU A 299 -2.75 2.91 -12.64
C LEU A 299 -3.84 1.85 -12.76
N TYR A 300 -5.07 2.24 -12.50
CA TYR A 300 -6.23 1.35 -12.44
C TYR A 300 -7.25 1.73 -13.52
N ARG A 301 -7.82 0.76 -14.21
CA ARG A 301 -9.04 0.99 -14.99
C ARG A 301 -10.19 1.18 -14.00
N THR A 302 -10.84 2.35 -13.99
CA THR A 302 -11.83 2.73 -12.98
C THR A 302 -12.93 1.67 -12.82
N LYS A 303 -13.48 1.17 -13.93
CA LYS A 303 -14.53 0.14 -13.91
C LYS A 303 -14.14 -1.16 -13.19
N MET A 304 -12.84 -1.47 -13.13
CA MET A 304 -12.33 -2.67 -12.48
C MET A 304 -12.15 -2.51 -10.95
N THR A 305 -12.42 -1.32 -10.42
CA THR A 305 -12.27 -1.02 -8.99
C THR A 305 -13.60 -0.99 -8.22
N TYR A 306 -14.73 -0.94 -8.93
CA TYR A 306 -16.04 -0.76 -8.31
C TYR A 306 -16.39 -1.84 -7.27
N GLY A 307 -16.78 -1.36 -6.08
CA GLY A 307 -17.14 -2.22 -4.94
C GLY A 307 -15.95 -2.95 -4.31
N CYS A 308 -14.72 -2.50 -4.59
CA CYS A 308 -13.52 -2.92 -3.88
C CYS A 308 -13.04 -1.80 -2.95
N LEU A 309 -12.61 -2.16 -1.74
CA LEU A 309 -12.18 -1.23 -0.71
C LEU A 309 -10.79 -1.61 -0.19
N TYR A 310 -10.05 -0.58 0.22
CA TYR A 310 -8.81 -0.74 0.96
C TYR A 310 -9.07 -1.19 2.39
N SER A 311 -8.18 -1.99 2.95
CA SER A 311 -8.27 -2.42 4.35
C SER A 311 -6.88 -2.64 4.94
N GLY A 312 -6.57 -1.90 6.00
CA GLY A 312 -5.35 -2.04 6.78
C GLY A 312 -5.54 -2.79 8.11
N LYS A 313 -6.67 -3.49 8.29
CA LYS A 313 -6.99 -4.21 9.53
C LYS A 313 -5.95 -5.29 9.82
N GLY A 314 -5.54 -5.37 11.10
CA GLY A 314 -4.53 -6.34 11.51
C GLY A 314 -3.11 -5.94 11.16
N THR A 315 -2.87 -4.67 10.87
CA THR A 315 -1.54 -4.11 10.53
C THR A 315 -0.94 -4.78 9.28
N VAL A 316 -1.80 -5.04 8.27
CA VAL A 316 -1.38 -5.52 6.93
C VAL A 316 -1.35 -4.36 5.94
N CYS A 317 -0.66 -4.56 4.80
CA CYS A 317 -0.67 -3.57 3.73
C CYS A 317 -2.08 -3.42 3.15
N GLU A 318 -2.60 -2.20 3.13
CA GLU A 318 -3.97 -1.88 2.73
C GLU A 318 -4.25 -2.15 1.24
N HIS A 319 -3.24 -2.12 0.39
CA HIS A 319 -3.37 -2.46 -1.03
C HIS A 319 -3.78 -3.90 -1.28
N VAL A 320 -3.32 -4.83 -0.42
CA VAL A 320 -3.52 -6.26 -0.66
C VAL A 320 -5.00 -6.62 -0.71
N ALA A 321 -5.80 -6.15 0.25
CA ALA A 321 -7.24 -6.40 0.27
C ALA A 321 -7.94 -5.85 -0.98
N PHE A 322 -7.58 -4.64 -1.40
CA PHE A 322 -8.12 -3.98 -2.57
C PHE A 322 -7.79 -4.74 -3.87
N HIS A 323 -6.54 -5.13 -4.06
CA HIS A 323 -6.08 -5.87 -5.23
C HIS A 323 -6.68 -7.28 -5.31
N LEU A 324 -6.76 -7.99 -4.20
CA LEU A 324 -7.40 -9.31 -4.15
C LEU A 324 -8.91 -9.22 -4.48
N CYS A 325 -9.59 -8.14 -4.08
CA CYS A 325 -10.97 -7.86 -4.47
C CYS A 325 -11.09 -7.65 -5.98
N ILE A 326 -10.23 -6.83 -6.59
CA ILE A 326 -10.19 -6.60 -8.05
C ILE A 326 -10.03 -7.93 -8.79
N ARG A 327 -9.08 -8.77 -8.37
CA ARG A 327 -8.87 -10.10 -8.97
C ARG A 327 -10.07 -11.02 -8.81
N LYS A 328 -10.66 -11.08 -7.62
CA LYS A 328 -11.78 -11.98 -7.32
C LYS A 328 -13.07 -11.53 -8.02
N LYS A 329 -13.44 -10.26 -7.84
CA LYS A 329 -14.74 -9.70 -8.29
C LYS A 329 -14.78 -9.44 -9.78
N HIS A 330 -13.73 -8.84 -10.32
CA HIS A 330 -13.67 -8.38 -11.71
C HIS A 330 -12.82 -9.26 -12.60
N LYS A 331 -12.21 -10.33 -12.07
CA LYS A 331 -11.20 -11.16 -12.78
C LYS A 331 -10.05 -10.30 -13.33
N GLY A 332 -9.81 -9.16 -12.67
CA GLY A 332 -8.82 -8.17 -13.09
C GLY A 332 -7.39 -8.66 -12.91
N ARG A 333 -6.59 -8.56 -13.95
CA ARG A 333 -5.17 -8.90 -13.91
C ARG A 333 -4.36 -7.69 -13.47
N ILE A 334 -3.36 -7.92 -12.63
CA ILE A 334 -2.51 -6.88 -12.04
C ILE A 334 -1.07 -7.17 -12.41
N PHE A 335 -0.37 -6.14 -12.90
CA PHE A 335 1.00 -6.28 -13.37
C PHE A 335 1.93 -5.25 -12.73
N ILE A 336 3.14 -5.68 -12.42
CA ILE A 336 4.27 -4.75 -12.26
C ILE A 336 4.78 -4.46 -13.67
N ASN A 337 4.87 -3.17 -14.03
CA ASN A 337 5.44 -2.73 -15.29
C ASN A 337 6.84 -2.16 -15.05
N PRO A 338 7.92 -2.85 -15.46
CA PRO A 338 9.30 -2.36 -15.27
C PRO A 338 9.62 -1.08 -16.03
N GLU A 339 8.89 -0.76 -17.12
CA GLU A 339 9.01 0.50 -17.84
C GLU A 339 8.34 1.69 -17.09
N PHE A 340 7.36 1.41 -16.23
CA PHE A 340 6.71 2.42 -15.38
C PHE A 340 7.50 2.61 -14.10
N THR A 341 8.56 3.42 -14.16
CA THR A 341 9.45 3.69 -13.01
C THR A 341 8.96 4.85 -12.17
N CYS A 342 9.00 4.67 -10.86
CA CYS A 342 8.73 5.70 -9.86
C CYS A 342 9.88 5.69 -8.84
N ASP A 343 10.68 6.79 -8.75
CA ASP A 343 11.91 6.91 -7.94
C ASP A 343 11.80 8.05 -6.91
#